data_df0321dab1a9b2f9ea13142caa892ccd
#
_entry.id   df0321dab1a9b2f9ea13142caa892ccd
#
_cell.length_a   1.000
_cell.length_b   1.000
_cell.length_c   1.000
_cell.angle_alpha   90.00
_cell.angle_beta   90.00
_cell.angle_gamma   90.00
#
_symmetry.space_group_name_H-M   'P 1'
#
loop_
_entity.id
_entity.type
_entity.pdbx_description
1 polymer ?
#
loop_
_entity_poly.entity_id
_entity_poly.type
_entity_poly.pdbx_seq_one_letter_code
_entity_poly.pdbx_strand_id
1 'polypeptide(L)'
;MRLLGYLKFFCATMIALPATLAAEPGDQTTSVGAAAATVAEPMNVTRIHDLRFGRFAAPLTTSTIRIAPNGTFTPSAGVAASANSLLQPPEGRGPAQFRVDMDGNRAFIAFIPRRMTISNGAASMDIDNMGGRIVRVSVGGPQSIHTVDIGGTLHIDANQQTGQYSGDLELTVLYL
;
A
#
# COMPACT_ATOMS: atom_id res chain seq x y z
N MET A 1 40.85 74.48 -74.69
CA MET A 1 40.52 75.86 -74.22
C MET A 1 39.97 75.68 -72.75
N ARG A 2 40.77 76.16 -71.80
CA ARG A 2 40.43 76.80 -70.52
C ARG A 2 39.21 76.24 -69.72
N LEU A 3 39.20 76.03 -68.41
CA LEU A 3 39.85 76.63 -67.23
C LEU A 3 39.54 75.69 -66.04
N LEU A 4 40.42 75.22 -65.28
CA LEU A 4 40.87 75.62 -63.94
C LEU A 4 39.69 75.94 -62.95
N GLY A 5 39.49 75.13 -61.99
CA GLY A 5 38.62 75.35 -60.82
C GLY A 5 39.07 74.58 -59.59
N TYR A 6 39.60 75.30 -58.64
CA TYR A 6 40.17 74.84 -57.36
C TYR A 6 39.19 74.09 -56.45
N LEU A 7 39.60 72.90 -56.04
CA LEU A 7 38.94 72.16 -55.01
C LEU A 7 39.58 72.52 -53.67
N LYS A 8 38.77 73.09 -52.78
CA LYS A 8 39.17 73.33 -51.39
C LYS A 8 38.77 72.04 -50.57
N PHE A 9 39.81 71.41 -50.03
CA PHE A 9 39.73 70.30 -49.12
C PHE A 9 39.18 70.80 -47.77
N PHE A 10 37.97 70.36 -47.37
CA PHE A 10 37.43 70.62 -46.04
C PHE A 10 37.50 69.31 -45.25
N CYS A 11 38.45 69.26 -44.35
CA CYS A 11 38.65 68.14 -43.47
C CYS A 11 37.67 68.31 -42.29
N ALA A 12 36.53 67.60 -42.32
CA ALA A 12 35.61 67.55 -41.21
C ALA A 12 36.03 66.40 -40.27
N THR A 13 36.65 66.77 -39.18
CA THR A 13 36.92 65.84 -38.07
C THR A 13 35.65 65.44 -37.36
N MET A 14 35.21 64.26 -37.63
CA MET A 14 34.01 63.67 -36.95
C MET A 14 34.43 63.10 -35.60
N ILE A 15 34.15 63.83 -34.53
CA ILE A 15 34.38 63.36 -33.18
C ILE A 15 33.21 62.35 -32.87
N ALA A 16 33.56 61.09 -32.85
CA ALA A 16 32.63 60.05 -32.38
C ALA A 16 32.54 60.13 -30.85
N LEU A 17 31.41 60.60 -30.35
CA LEU A 17 31.06 60.44 -28.92
C LEU A 17 30.69 58.97 -28.69
N PRO A 18 31.24 58.31 -27.64
CA PRO A 18 30.75 57.01 -27.24
C PRO A 18 29.31 57.18 -26.70
N ALA A 19 28.35 56.57 -27.36
CA ALA A 19 27.03 56.39 -26.82
C ALA A 19 27.12 55.42 -25.64
N THR A 20 27.04 55.97 -24.44
CA THR A 20 26.78 55.14 -23.24
C THR A 20 25.37 54.58 -23.40
N LEU A 21 25.28 53.28 -23.71
CA LEU A 21 24.07 52.51 -23.55
C LEU A 21 23.74 52.49 -22.04
N ALA A 22 22.99 53.47 -21.58
CA ALA A 22 22.34 53.37 -20.30
C ALA A 22 21.31 52.26 -20.43
N ALA A 23 21.51 51.12 -19.75
CA ALA A 23 20.46 50.17 -19.52
C ALA A 23 19.35 50.90 -18.73
N GLU A 24 18.18 51.05 -19.32
CA GLU A 24 17.05 51.59 -18.60
C GLU A 24 16.71 50.67 -17.43
N PRO A 25 16.66 51.17 -16.18
CA PRO A 25 16.19 50.40 -15.05
C PRO A 25 14.66 50.24 -15.17
N GLY A 26 14.22 49.09 -15.67
CA GLY A 26 12.80 48.81 -15.85
C GLY A 26 12.44 47.67 -16.77
N ASP A 27 13.42 47.11 -17.51
CA ASP A 27 13.15 45.96 -18.37
C ASP A 27 13.05 44.69 -17.51
N GLN A 28 11.88 44.44 -16.92
CA GLN A 28 11.57 43.22 -16.23
C GLN A 28 10.98 42.22 -17.21
N THR A 29 11.72 41.17 -17.51
CA THR A 29 11.20 40.03 -18.24
C THR A 29 10.54 39.09 -17.25
N THR A 30 9.21 39.05 -17.24
CA THR A 30 8.44 38.12 -16.41
C THR A 30 8.15 36.86 -17.21
N SER A 31 8.64 35.73 -16.74
CA SER A 31 8.30 34.42 -17.28
C SER A 31 7.21 33.80 -16.38
N VAL A 32 6.09 33.42 -16.98
CA VAL A 32 5.00 32.75 -16.27
C VAL A 32 5.22 31.23 -16.36
N GLY A 33 5.47 30.62 -15.22
CA GLY A 33 5.53 29.17 -15.09
C GLY A 33 4.18 28.61 -14.62
N ALA A 34 3.77 27.45 -15.13
CA ALA A 34 2.61 26.74 -14.63
C ALA A 34 3.02 25.82 -13.48
N ALA A 35 2.30 25.89 -12.35
CA ALA A 35 2.40 24.93 -11.26
C ALA A 35 1.16 24.06 -11.30
N ALA A 36 1.34 22.73 -11.33
CA ALA A 36 0.27 21.76 -11.22
C ALA A 36 0.51 20.86 -10.01
N ALA A 37 -0.53 20.62 -9.23
CA ALA A 37 -0.52 19.65 -8.13
C ALA A 37 -1.72 18.72 -8.29
N THR A 38 -1.49 17.41 -8.17
CA THR A 38 -2.56 16.41 -8.13
C THR A 38 -2.69 15.93 -6.69
N VAL A 39 -3.85 16.13 -6.09
CA VAL A 39 -4.18 15.57 -4.78
C VAL A 39 -4.82 14.21 -5.04
N ALA A 40 -4.16 13.12 -4.60
CA ALA A 40 -4.71 11.78 -4.67
C ALA A 40 -5.55 11.49 -3.43
N GLU A 41 -6.64 10.72 -3.58
CA GLU A 41 -7.41 10.22 -2.45
C GLU A 41 -6.55 9.28 -1.60
N PRO A 42 -6.66 9.33 -0.27
CA PRO A 42 -5.97 8.40 0.60
C PRO A 42 -6.49 6.98 0.38
N MET A 43 -5.60 6.00 0.48
CA MET A 43 -5.95 4.60 0.51
C MET A 43 -6.78 4.29 1.76
N ASN A 44 -7.88 3.56 1.58
CA ASN A 44 -8.71 3.09 2.68
C ASN A 44 -8.56 1.57 2.84
N VAL A 45 -8.30 1.13 4.08
CA VAL A 45 -8.22 -0.30 4.42
C VAL A 45 -9.32 -0.63 5.41
N THR A 46 -10.23 -1.51 5.01
CA THR A 46 -11.38 -1.92 5.83
C THR A 46 -11.29 -3.42 6.12
N ARG A 47 -11.38 -3.78 7.38
CA ARG A 47 -11.50 -5.19 7.79
C ARG A 47 -12.89 -5.72 7.45
N ILE A 48 -12.94 -6.85 6.73
CA ILE A 48 -14.17 -7.56 6.38
C ILE A 48 -14.39 -8.75 7.31
N HIS A 49 -13.35 -9.58 7.46
CA HIS A 49 -13.37 -10.76 8.31
C HIS A 49 -12.07 -10.92 9.08
N ASP A 50 -12.18 -11.47 10.30
CA ASP A 50 -11.03 -11.88 11.09
C ASP A 50 -10.49 -13.24 10.63
N LEU A 51 -9.23 -13.56 10.99
CA LEU A 51 -8.67 -14.90 10.87
C LEU A 51 -9.33 -15.79 11.92
N ARG A 52 -10.04 -16.83 11.51
CA ARG A 52 -10.85 -17.69 12.37
C ARG A 52 -10.47 -19.14 12.16
N PHE A 53 -10.07 -19.82 13.22
CA PHE A 53 -9.73 -21.25 13.21
C PHE A 53 -10.91 -22.15 13.55
N GLY A 54 -12.04 -21.55 13.98
CA GLY A 54 -13.23 -22.28 14.36
C GLY A 54 -13.21 -22.79 15.80
N ARG A 55 -14.12 -23.69 16.10
CA ARG A 55 -14.24 -24.35 17.41
C ARG A 55 -13.72 -25.80 17.29
N PHE A 56 -12.90 -26.23 18.23
CA PHE A 56 -12.34 -27.56 18.29
C PHE A 56 -12.21 -28.02 19.74
N ALA A 57 -12.17 -29.34 19.95
CA ALA A 57 -11.87 -29.91 21.25
C ALA A 57 -10.37 -29.87 21.53
N ALA A 58 -9.97 -29.74 22.81
CA ALA A 58 -8.57 -29.79 23.17
C ALA A 58 -7.96 -31.16 22.75
N PRO A 59 -6.89 -31.16 21.94
CA PRO A 59 -6.30 -32.40 21.48
C PRO A 59 -5.48 -33.06 22.59
N LEU A 60 -5.36 -34.38 22.55
CA LEU A 60 -4.51 -35.13 23.49
C LEU A 60 -3.02 -35.07 23.13
N THR A 61 -2.67 -34.66 21.92
CA THR A 61 -1.32 -34.51 21.41
C THR A 61 -1.18 -33.16 20.73
N THR A 62 0.03 -32.61 20.72
CA THR A 62 0.30 -31.37 19.98
C THR A 62 -0.22 -31.46 18.55
N SER A 63 -0.96 -30.47 18.13
CA SER A 63 -1.73 -30.47 16.90
C SER A 63 -1.66 -29.13 16.20
N THR A 64 -2.05 -29.10 14.93
CA THR A 64 -2.09 -27.85 14.16
C THR A 64 -3.38 -27.72 13.37
N ILE A 65 -3.78 -26.48 13.14
CA ILE A 65 -4.86 -26.12 12.21
C ILE A 65 -4.29 -25.09 11.24
N ARG A 66 -4.34 -25.36 9.95
CA ARG A 66 -3.97 -24.43 8.91
C ARG A 66 -5.20 -23.88 8.19
N ILE A 67 -5.28 -22.56 8.08
CA ILE A 67 -6.17 -21.85 7.19
C ILE A 67 -5.31 -21.18 6.12
N ALA A 68 -5.47 -21.61 4.87
CA ALA A 68 -4.76 -20.96 3.76
C ALA A 68 -5.48 -19.66 3.34
N PRO A 69 -4.77 -18.70 2.69
CA PRO A 69 -5.40 -17.46 2.23
C PRO A 69 -6.58 -17.68 1.25
N ASN A 70 -6.63 -18.80 0.57
CA ASN A 70 -7.76 -19.16 -0.32
C ASN A 70 -8.93 -19.82 0.42
N GLY A 71 -8.88 -19.88 1.77
CA GLY A 71 -9.91 -20.50 2.60
C GLY A 71 -9.75 -22.01 2.79
N THR A 72 -8.76 -22.66 2.19
CA THR A 72 -8.52 -24.10 2.40
C THR A 72 -8.17 -24.35 3.86
N PHE A 73 -8.89 -25.30 4.45
CA PHE A 73 -8.72 -25.75 5.83
C PHE A 73 -8.00 -27.08 5.87
N THR A 74 -6.96 -27.19 6.69
CA THR A 74 -6.17 -28.42 6.87
C THR A 74 -5.90 -28.64 8.35
N PRO A 75 -6.66 -29.51 9.05
CA PRO A 75 -6.37 -29.89 10.42
C PRO A 75 -5.36 -31.03 10.46
N SER A 76 -4.55 -31.10 11.53
CA SER A 76 -3.80 -32.30 11.84
C SER A 76 -4.71 -33.42 12.41
N ALA A 77 -4.19 -34.64 12.45
CA ALA A 77 -4.99 -35.80 12.86
C ALA A 77 -5.64 -35.68 14.26
N GLY A 78 -4.93 -35.03 15.20
CA GLY A 78 -5.45 -34.84 16.57
C GLY A 78 -6.69 -33.94 16.65
N VAL A 79 -6.89 -33.05 15.71
CA VAL A 79 -8.05 -32.13 15.62
C VAL A 79 -9.13 -32.66 14.68
N ALA A 80 -8.75 -33.47 13.69
CA ALA A 80 -9.68 -33.97 12.67
C ALA A 80 -10.82 -34.81 13.26
N ALA A 81 -10.59 -35.47 14.41
CA ALA A 81 -11.60 -36.27 15.12
C ALA A 81 -12.80 -35.43 15.62
N SER A 82 -12.66 -34.10 15.71
CA SER A 82 -13.71 -33.17 16.13
C SER A 82 -14.47 -32.56 14.96
N ALA A 83 -14.53 -33.23 13.82
CA ALA A 83 -15.03 -32.72 12.54
C ALA A 83 -16.42 -32.06 12.60
N ASN A 84 -17.30 -32.49 13.47
CA ASN A 84 -18.65 -31.93 13.59
C ASN A 84 -18.68 -30.51 14.17
N SER A 85 -17.61 -30.04 14.82
CA SER A 85 -17.51 -28.67 15.31
C SER A 85 -16.97 -27.70 14.27
N LEU A 86 -16.54 -28.22 13.13
CA LEU A 86 -15.85 -27.45 12.10
C LEU A 86 -16.80 -26.88 11.02
N LEU A 87 -18.09 -27.09 11.15
CA LEU A 87 -19.08 -26.84 10.10
C LEU A 87 -20.03 -25.66 10.40
N GLN A 88 -19.68 -24.79 11.29
CA GLN A 88 -20.52 -23.62 11.60
C GLN A 88 -20.27 -22.49 10.57
N PRO A 89 -21.11 -22.31 9.56
CA PRO A 89 -21.12 -21.09 8.75
C PRO A 89 -21.92 -19.98 9.49
N PRO A 90 -21.63 -18.73 9.20
CA PRO A 90 -20.51 -18.07 8.54
C PRO A 90 -19.36 -17.72 9.46
N GLU A 91 -19.49 -18.02 10.76
CA GLU A 91 -18.57 -17.58 11.82
C GLU A 91 -17.52 -18.64 12.17
N GLY A 92 -17.61 -19.81 11.54
CA GLY A 92 -16.84 -20.98 11.95
C GLY A 92 -15.35 -20.85 11.76
N ARG A 93 -14.88 -20.61 10.56
CA ARG A 93 -13.46 -20.55 10.21
C ARG A 93 -13.27 -19.90 8.85
N GLY A 94 -12.10 -19.33 8.65
CA GLY A 94 -11.73 -18.72 7.38
C GLY A 94 -10.54 -17.78 7.52
N PRO A 95 -9.97 -17.36 6.41
CA PRO A 95 -8.90 -16.38 6.39
C PRO A 95 -9.40 -15.02 6.89
N ALA A 96 -8.48 -14.21 7.40
CA ALA A 96 -8.77 -12.81 7.56
C ALA A 96 -8.90 -12.19 6.16
N GLN A 97 -9.82 -11.25 6.02
CA GLN A 97 -10.05 -10.53 4.77
C GLN A 97 -10.11 -9.04 5.03
N PHE A 98 -9.29 -8.30 4.30
CA PHE A 98 -9.26 -6.86 4.28
C PHE A 98 -9.57 -6.37 2.88
N ARG A 99 -10.38 -5.33 2.81
CA ARG A 99 -10.65 -4.59 1.59
C ARG A 99 -9.72 -3.38 1.53
N VAL A 100 -9.07 -3.19 0.41
CA VAL A 100 -8.20 -2.06 0.12
C VAL A 100 -8.82 -1.30 -1.05
N ASP A 101 -9.30 -0.10 -0.75
CA ASP A 101 -9.85 0.84 -1.74
C ASP A 101 -8.76 1.87 -2.04
N MET A 102 -8.47 2.09 -3.32
CA MET A 102 -7.45 3.01 -3.76
C MET A 102 -7.84 3.73 -5.04
N ASP A 103 -7.29 4.92 -5.22
CA ASP A 103 -7.47 5.71 -6.43
C ASP A 103 -6.57 5.17 -7.57
N GLY A 104 -7.16 5.07 -8.76
CA GLY A 104 -6.45 4.71 -9.97
C GLY A 104 -5.94 3.26 -9.99
N ASN A 105 -4.88 3.05 -10.77
CA ASN A 105 -4.23 1.75 -10.97
C ASN A 105 -2.84 1.72 -10.32
N ARG A 106 -2.73 2.26 -9.12
CA ARG A 106 -1.48 2.28 -8.38
C ARG A 106 -1.15 0.89 -7.83
N ALA A 107 0.14 0.62 -7.68
CA ALA A 107 0.60 -0.58 -6.99
C ALA A 107 0.72 -0.31 -5.48
N PHE A 108 0.57 -1.36 -4.68
CA PHE A 108 0.78 -1.31 -3.24
C PHE A 108 1.47 -2.57 -2.74
N ILE A 109 2.08 -2.46 -1.57
CA ILE A 109 2.66 -3.58 -0.84
C ILE A 109 1.87 -3.75 0.45
N ALA A 110 1.49 -5.01 0.76
CA ALA A 110 0.86 -5.39 2.01
C ALA A 110 1.88 -6.13 2.89
N PHE A 111 2.15 -5.61 4.08
CA PHE A 111 3.00 -6.23 5.08
C PHE A 111 2.13 -6.99 6.07
N ILE A 112 2.40 -8.29 6.20
CA ILE A 112 1.68 -9.22 7.08
C ILE A 112 2.70 -9.75 8.09
N PRO A 113 2.38 -9.78 9.38
CA PRO A 113 3.25 -10.39 10.39
C PRO A 113 3.45 -11.87 10.06
N ARG A 114 4.66 -12.39 10.24
CA ARG A 114 4.96 -13.80 10.01
C ARG A 114 4.43 -14.71 11.11
N ARG A 115 4.25 -14.15 12.31
CA ARG A 115 3.79 -14.82 13.53
C ARG A 115 2.93 -13.89 14.35
N MET A 116 2.02 -14.46 15.10
CA MET A 116 1.26 -13.77 16.14
C MET A 116 0.86 -14.78 17.21
N THR A 117 0.50 -14.28 18.39
CA THR A 117 0.01 -15.10 19.50
C THR A 117 -1.42 -14.68 19.81
N ILE A 118 -2.28 -15.65 20.09
CA ILE A 118 -3.62 -15.46 20.61
C ILE A 118 -3.70 -15.99 22.04
N SER A 119 -4.52 -15.35 22.90
CA SER A 119 -4.61 -15.67 24.32
C SER A 119 -6.03 -15.62 24.83
N ASN A 120 -6.32 -16.38 25.88
CA ASN A 120 -7.54 -16.27 26.68
C ASN A 120 -7.28 -15.62 28.06
N GLY A 121 -6.08 -15.02 28.26
CA GLY A 121 -5.66 -14.44 29.52
C GLY A 121 -4.92 -15.40 30.46
N ALA A 122 -5.19 -16.71 30.37
CA ALA A 122 -4.55 -17.73 31.21
C ALA A 122 -3.61 -18.66 30.43
N ALA A 123 -3.85 -18.84 29.14
CA ALA A 123 -3.03 -19.60 28.21
C ALA A 123 -2.96 -18.92 26.84
N SER A 124 -1.99 -19.30 26.04
CA SER A 124 -1.76 -18.77 24.71
C SER A 124 -1.59 -19.88 23.66
N MET A 125 -1.75 -19.53 22.41
CA MET A 125 -1.44 -20.34 21.25
C MET A 125 -0.72 -19.48 20.21
N ASP A 126 0.22 -20.06 19.50
CA ASP A 126 0.97 -19.38 18.47
C ASP A 126 0.40 -19.67 17.08
N ILE A 127 0.42 -18.64 16.25
CA ILE A 127 0.09 -18.72 14.83
C ILE A 127 1.36 -18.37 14.06
N ASP A 128 1.77 -19.24 13.16
CA ASP A 128 2.90 -19.01 12.27
C ASP A 128 2.56 -19.28 10.80
N ASN A 129 3.59 -19.29 9.94
CA ASN A 129 3.42 -19.47 8.48
C ASN A 129 2.33 -18.57 7.89
N MET A 130 2.22 -17.37 8.44
CA MET A 130 1.25 -16.40 7.99
C MET A 130 1.63 -15.89 6.60
N GLY A 131 0.65 -15.82 5.73
CA GLY A 131 0.82 -15.36 4.36
C GLY A 131 -0.46 -14.81 3.81
N GLY A 132 -0.34 -14.00 2.76
CA GLY A 132 -1.47 -13.32 2.15
C GLY A 132 -1.60 -13.61 0.66
N ARG A 133 -2.81 -13.38 0.16
CA ARG A 133 -3.17 -13.34 -1.24
C ARG A 133 -3.90 -12.05 -1.53
N ILE A 134 -3.47 -11.32 -2.56
CA ILE A 134 -4.12 -10.12 -3.03
C ILE A 134 -4.96 -10.48 -4.25
N VAL A 135 -6.23 -10.12 -4.22
CA VAL A 135 -7.18 -10.33 -5.33
C VAL A 135 -7.79 -9.00 -5.71
N ARG A 136 -7.72 -8.65 -6.99
CA ARG A 136 -8.43 -7.48 -7.52
C ARG A 136 -9.90 -7.84 -7.72
N VAL A 137 -10.80 -7.09 -7.07
CA VAL A 137 -12.24 -7.39 -7.06
C VAL A 137 -13.00 -6.57 -8.09
N SER A 138 -12.62 -5.30 -8.30
CA SER A 138 -13.30 -4.41 -9.24
C SER A 138 -12.38 -3.93 -10.34
N VAL A 139 -12.92 -3.94 -11.55
CA VAL A 139 -12.27 -3.49 -12.77
C VAL A 139 -13.25 -2.57 -13.48
N GLY A 140 -13.10 -1.29 -13.27
CA GLY A 140 -13.93 -0.29 -13.97
C GLY A 140 -14.20 0.92 -13.10
N GLY A 141 -13.83 2.08 -13.60
CA GLY A 141 -13.93 3.33 -12.89
C GLY A 141 -12.57 3.87 -12.39
N PRO A 142 -12.57 5.05 -11.80
CA PRO A 142 -11.35 5.70 -11.31
C PRO A 142 -10.75 5.00 -10.08
N GLN A 143 -11.52 4.14 -9.39
CA GLN A 143 -11.08 3.44 -8.19
C GLN A 143 -10.84 1.96 -8.43
N SER A 144 -9.81 1.41 -7.81
CA SER A 144 -9.56 -0.02 -7.79
C SER A 144 -9.80 -0.59 -6.40
N ILE A 145 -10.48 -1.74 -6.35
CA ILE A 145 -10.80 -2.46 -5.12
C ILE A 145 -10.04 -3.77 -5.12
N HIS A 146 -9.31 -3.99 -4.04
CA HIS A 146 -8.58 -5.23 -3.81
C HIS A 146 -9.00 -5.87 -2.50
N THR A 147 -8.95 -7.19 -2.42
CA THR A 147 -9.00 -7.92 -1.15
C THR A 147 -7.64 -8.50 -0.84
N VAL A 148 -7.26 -8.41 0.43
CA VAL A 148 -6.08 -9.07 0.99
C VAL A 148 -6.59 -10.16 1.92
N ASP A 149 -6.45 -11.41 1.48
CA ASP A 149 -6.83 -12.59 2.27
C ASP A 149 -5.60 -13.11 3.00
N ILE A 150 -5.68 -13.28 4.33
CA ILE A 150 -4.54 -13.69 5.17
C ILE A 150 -4.89 -15.00 5.88
N GLY A 151 -4.00 -15.97 5.73
CA GLY A 151 -4.06 -17.26 6.42
C GLY A 151 -2.85 -17.50 7.32
N GLY A 152 -2.90 -18.58 8.09
CA GLY A 152 -1.82 -18.98 8.99
C GLY A 152 -2.03 -20.40 9.54
N THR A 153 -1.07 -20.86 10.33
CA THR A 153 -1.09 -22.15 11.00
C THR A 153 -1.12 -21.93 12.51
N LEU A 154 -2.21 -22.34 13.15
CA LEU A 154 -2.36 -22.33 14.59
C LEU A 154 -1.70 -23.60 15.18
N HIS A 155 -0.86 -23.40 16.20
CA HIS A 155 -0.26 -24.47 17.01
C HIS A 155 -1.07 -24.63 18.29
N ILE A 156 -1.42 -25.88 18.62
CA ILE A 156 -2.27 -26.24 19.75
C ILE A 156 -1.54 -27.27 20.58
N ASP A 157 -1.28 -26.98 21.82
CA ASP A 157 -0.62 -27.92 22.73
C ASP A 157 -1.53 -29.07 23.14
N ALA A 158 -0.92 -30.18 23.57
CA ALA A 158 -1.65 -31.27 24.18
C ALA A 158 -2.39 -30.75 25.42
N ASN A 159 -3.67 -31.12 25.55
CA ASN A 159 -4.54 -30.69 26.64
C ASN A 159 -4.63 -29.16 26.77
N GLN A 160 -4.59 -28.43 25.65
CA GLN A 160 -4.72 -26.99 25.61
C GLN A 160 -5.89 -26.52 26.48
N GLN A 161 -5.68 -25.51 27.29
CA GLN A 161 -6.71 -24.97 28.18
C GLN A 161 -7.94 -24.54 27.35
N THR A 162 -9.12 -24.92 27.83
CA THR A 162 -10.38 -24.52 27.18
C THR A 162 -10.67 -23.04 27.38
N GLY A 163 -11.25 -22.39 26.37
CA GLY A 163 -11.61 -20.98 26.43
C GLY A 163 -11.70 -20.36 25.03
N GLN A 164 -12.03 -19.08 25.00
CA GLN A 164 -12.01 -18.28 23.79
C GLN A 164 -10.68 -17.54 23.70
N TYR A 165 -9.94 -17.78 22.62
CA TYR A 165 -8.66 -17.16 22.37
C TYR A 165 -8.81 -16.05 21.32
N SER A 166 -8.17 -14.91 21.56
CA SER A 166 -8.15 -13.77 20.66
C SER A 166 -6.79 -13.10 20.65
N GLY A 167 -6.52 -12.34 19.61
CA GLY A 167 -5.31 -11.54 19.43
C GLY A 167 -5.45 -10.61 18.23
N ASP A 168 -4.62 -9.60 18.15
CA ASP A 168 -4.68 -8.58 17.12
C ASP A 168 -3.82 -8.94 15.91
N LEU A 169 -4.44 -8.91 14.73
CA LEU A 169 -3.78 -9.07 13.44
C LEU A 169 -3.66 -7.70 12.77
N GLU A 170 -2.42 -7.23 12.64
CA GLU A 170 -2.11 -5.97 11.99
C GLU A 170 -1.76 -6.19 10.51
N LEU A 171 -2.38 -5.42 9.64
CA LEU A 171 -2.04 -5.32 8.22
C LEU A 171 -1.57 -3.90 7.92
N THR A 172 -0.32 -3.76 7.46
CA THR A 172 0.21 -2.49 6.99
C THR A 172 0.24 -2.47 5.46
N VAL A 173 -0.29 -1.42 4.86
CA VAL A 173 -0.34 -1.26 3.41
C VAL A 173 0.35 0.04 3.00
N LEU A 174 1.28 -0.04 2.03
CA LEU A 174 2.01 1.10 1.50
C LEU A 174 1.80 1.23 0.00
N TYR A 175 1.62 2.46 -0.49
CA TYR A 175 1.68 2.80 -1.91
C TYR A 175 3.11 2.70 -2.46
N LEU A 176 3.20 2.31 -3.74
CA LEU A 176 4.44 2.36 -4.53
C LEU A 176 4.39 3.52 -5.54
#